data_50da570336e715c1c03cdb508fd7cddb
#
_entry.id   50da570336e715c1c03cdb508fd7cddb
#
_cell.length_a   1.000
_cell.length_b   1.000
_cell.length_c   1.000
_cell.angle_alpha   90.00
_cell.angle_beta   90.00
_cell.angle_gamma   90.00
#
_symmetry.space_group_name_H-M   'P 1'
#
loop_
_entity.id
_entity.type
_entity.pdbx_description
1 polymer ?
#
loop_
_entity_poly.entity_id
_entity_poly.type
_entity_poly.pdbx_seq_one_letter_code
_entity_poly.pdbx_strand_id
1 'polypeptide(L)'
;MSDPAADLLPATTVRVIDTETAGQRMPDDAVIEIGSVDLDLVTDAASNPMETLCDPAGVPISSGARKVHKITDEELEGAPPFAEASVRFRNARTFAAHRASFDRSRLQFPGTWLCTWKLSLRAFRDQRAHGLQTLVKRLELEPKMPEGMQGAVQAHRALYDALCTVELLRAITAVLLPRCDGVEDYLARATKVSNEPGLLVRLRFGRHKDVPLREVPSDYLEWLMCEPEMDRDAVFSAEHELRRRNGLPANSELQL
;
A
#
# COMPACT_ATOMS: atom_id res chain seq x y z
N MET A 1 11.78 -25.83 -21.21
CA MET A 1 11.43 -25.09 -19.97
C MET A 1 11.87 -23.67 -20.21
N SER A 2 10.94 -22.73 -20.36
CA SER A 2 11.25 -21.29 -20.49
C SER A 2 11.93 -20.81 -19.22
N ASP A 3 12.94 -19.96 -19.37
CA ASP A 3 13.64 -19.32 -18.26
C ASP A 3 12.61 -18.43 -17.49
N PRO A 4 12.33 -18.71 -16.20
CA PRO A 4 11.37 -17.92 -15.43
C PRO A 4 11.80 -16.46 -15.24
N ALA A 5 13.05 -16.10 -15.56
CA ALA A 5 13.55 -14.74 -15.56
C ALA A 5 13.20 -13.95 -16.83
N ALA A 6 12.88 -14.65 -17.94
CA ALA A 6 12.59 -14.02 -19.24
C ALA A 6 11.22 -13.28 -19.27
N ASP A 7 10.30 -13.63 -18.36
CA ASP A 7 8.94 -13.06 -18.31
C ASP A 7 8.74 -11.99 -17.23
N LEU A 8 9.81 -11.61 -16.50
CA LEU A 8 9.69 -10.57 -15.46
C LEU A 8 9.60 -9.18 -16.07
N LEU A 9 8.73 -8.34 -15.48
CA LEU A 9 8.62 -6.93 -15.84
C LEU A 9 9.97 -6.20 -15.72
N PRO A 10 10.19 -5.12 -16.51
CA PRO A 10 11.36 -4.25 -16.39
C PRO A 10 11.59 -3.80 -14.94
N ALA A 11 12.85 -3.54 -14.57
CA ALA A 11 13.22 -3.14 -13.20
C ALA A 11 12.61 -1.78 -12.78
N THR A 12 12.28 -0.92 -13.75
CA THR A 12 11.63 0.38 -13.55
C THR A 12 10.10 0.27 -13.42
N THR A 13 9.53 -0.90 -13.73
CA THR A 13 8.09 -1.12 -13.68
C THR A 13 7.68 -1.71 -12.33
N VAL A 14 6.71 -1.06 -11.72
CA VAL A 14 6.10 -1.48 -10.45
C VAL A 14 4.70 -2.02 -10.74
N ARG A 15 4.42 -3.27 -10.33
CA ARG A 15 3.05 -3.78 -10.32
C ARG A 15 2.32 -3.26 -9.12
N VAL A 16 1.39 -2.36 -9.35
CA VAL A 16 0.45 -1.88 -8.33
C VAL A 16 -0.67 -2.89 -8.21
N ILE A 17 -0.91 -3.38 -7.00
CA ILE A 17 -1.83 -4.50 -6.76
C ILE A 17 -2.68 -4.22 -5.51
N ASP A 18 -3.91 -4.69 -5.54
CA ASP A 18 -4.85 -4.64 -4.44
C ASP A 18 -5.62 -5.95 -4.35
N THR A 19 -6.10 -6.31 -3.17
CA THR A 19 -6.87 -7.53 -2.95
C THR A 19 -8.11 -7.28 -2.10
N GLU A 20 -9.23 -7.91 -2.50
CA GLU A 20 -10.38 -8.07 -1.63
C GLU A 20 -10.37 -9.46 -0.99
N THR A 21 -10.87 -9.55 0.23
CA THR A 21 -10.77 -10.77 1.04
C THR A 21 -12.10 -11.09 1.71
N ALA A 22 -12.30 -12.36 2.07
CA ALA A 22 -13.47 -12.82 2.83
C ALA A 22 -13.57 -12.14 4.22
N GLY A 23 -12.47 -11.60 4.75
CA GLY A 23 -12.39 -10.88 6.01
C GLY A 23 -10.99 -10.36 6.29
N GLN A 24 -10.71 -9.97 7.54
CA GLN A 24 -9.44 -9.37 7.94
C GLN A 24 -8.55 -10.28 8.79
N ARG A 25 -8.99 -11.49 9.12
CA ARG A 25 -8.26 -12.43 9.97
C ARG A 25 -7.17 -13.12 9.17
N MET A 26 -5.95 -13.09 9.69
CA MET A 26 -4.79 -13.78 9.12
C MET A 26 -4.56 -15.09 9.88
N PRO A 27 -4.22 -16.17 9.19
CA PRO A 27 -4.16 -16.42 7.73
C PRO A 27 -5.49 -16.90 7.12
N ASP A 28 -6.57 -16.94 7.91
CA ASP A 28 -7.79 -17.75 7.66
C ASP A 28 -8.72 -17.16 6.59
N ASP A 29 -8.66 -15.84 6.35
CA ASP A 29 -9.55 -15.21 5.39
C ASP A 29 -8.99 -15.28 3.96
N ALA A 30 -9.75 -15.90 3.05
CA ALA A 30 -9.38 -16.11 1.67
C ALA A 30 -9.34 -14.82 0.87
N VAL A 31 -8.42 -14.72 -0.11
CA VAL A 31 -8.48 -13.72 -1.19
C VAL A 31 -9.61 -14.09 -2.14
N ILE A 32 -10.49 -13.15 -2.41
CA ILE A 32 -11.66 -13.34 -3.30
C ILE A 32 -11.61 -12.48 -4.56
N GLU A 33 -10.75 -11.46 -4.61
CA GLU A 33 -10.49 -10.67 -5.80
C GLU A 33 -9.04 -10.19 -5.79
N ILE A 34 -8.40 -10.13 -6.97
CA ILE A 34 -7.08 -9.54 -7.19
C ILE A 34 -7.21 -8.57 -8.35
N GLY A 35 -6.76 -7.33 -8.14
CA GLY A 35 -6.65 -6.30 -9.17
C GLY A 35 -5.24 -5.77 -9.28
N SER A 36 -4.73 -5.51 -10.49
CA SER A 36 -3.41 -4.90 -10.66
C SER A 36 -3.30 -4.06 -11.93
N VAL A 37 -2.33 -3.13 -11.88
CA VAL A 37 -1.92 -2.27 -13.01
C VAL A 37 -0.41 -2.12 -12.94
N ASP A 38 0.27 -2.16 -14.07
CA ASP A 38 1.72 -1.95 -14.15
C ASP A 38 2.01 -0.48 -14.41
N LEU A 39 2.86 0.15 -13.59
CA LEU A 39 3.33 1.52 -13.73
C LEU A 39 4.83 1.54 -14.00
N ASP A 40 5.26 2.05 -15.15
CA ASP A 40 6.67 2.34 -15.42
C ASP A 40 7.04 3.72 -14.86
N LEU A 41 8.03 3.75 -13.95
CA LEU A 41 8.43 4.98 -13.24
C LEU A 41 9.32 5.92 -14.07
N VAL A 42 9.79 5.49 -15.24
CA VAL A 42 10.58 6.32 -16.15
C VAL A 42 9.68 7.02 -17.16
N THR A 43 8.76 6.27 -17.78
CA THR A 43 7.88 6.79 -18.80
C THR A 43 6.55 7.33 -18.26
N ASP A 44 6.25 7.06 -16.98
CA ASP A 44 4.98 7.33 -16.31
C ASP A 44 3.77 6.65 -16.99
N ALA A 45 4.02 5.61 -17.77
CA ALA A 45 2.98 4.85 -18.46
C ALA A 45 2.36 3.80 -17.54
N ALA A 46 1.04 3.84 -17.40
CA ALA A 46 0.26 2.76 -16.80
C ALA A 46 -0.22 1.80 -17.90
N SER A 47 -0.10 0.50 -17.64
CA SER A 47 -0.41 -0.55 -18.62
C SER A 47 -0.89 -1.82 -17.94
N ASN A 48 -1.33 -2.81 -18.75
CA ASN A 48 -1.65 -4.16 -18.31
C ASN A 48 -2.62 -4.21 -17.10
N PRO A 49 -3.80 -3.55 -17.17
CA PRO A 49 -4.81 -3.70 -16.13
C PRO A 49 -5.32 -5.15 -16.10
N MET A 50 -5.29 -5.77 -14.92
CA MET A 50 -5.74 -7.15 -14.72
C MET A 50 -6.64 -7.24 -13.51
N GLU A 51 -7.69 -8.04 -13.62
CA GLU A 51 -8.62 -8.34 -12.54
C GLU A 51 -9.03 -9.80 -12.58
N THR A 52 -9.24 -10.42 -11.42
CA THR A 52 -9.80 -11.76 -11.32
C THR A 52 -10.48 -11.97 -9.98
N LEU A 53 -11.60 -12.66 -10.00
CA LEU A 53 -12.20 -13.24 -8.81
C LEU A 53 -11.49 -14.54 -8.45
N CYS A 54 -11.54 -14.93 -7.18
CA CYS A 54 -10.99 -16.18 -6.66
C CYS A 54 -12.05 -16.91 -5.84
N ASP A 55 -12.09 -18.24 -6.00
CA ASP A 55 -12.89 -19.10 -5.13
C ASP A 55 -12.46 -18.96 -3.67
N PRO A 56 -13.35 -18.59 -2.75
CA PRO A 56 -13.07 -18.50 -1.32
C PRO A 56 -12.76 -19.85 -0.66
N ALA A 57 -12.82 -20.96 -1.40
CA ALA A 57 -12.54 -22.33 -0.92
C ALA A 57 -13.35 -22.71 0.34
N GLY A 58 -14.61 -22.29 0.39
CA GLY A 58 -15.51 -22.56 1.51
C GLY A 58 -15.34 -21.63 2.73
N VAL A 59 -14.44 -20.65 2.67
CA VAL A 59 -14.31 -19.63 3.73
C VAL A 59 -15.48 -18.65 3.61
N PRO A 60 -16.30 -18.48 4.68
CA PRO A 60 -17.45 -17.60 4.62
C PRO A 60 -17.03 -16.13 4.57
N ILE A 61 -17.63 -15.36 3.67
CA ILE A 61 -17.40 -13.93 3.59
C ILE A 61 -18.04 -13.23 4.77
N SER A 62 -17.28 -12.52 5.59
CA SER A 62 -17.78 -11.79 6.73
C SER A 62 -18.74 -10.67 6.31
N SER A 63 -19.75 -10.37 7.14
CA SER A 63 -20.68 -9.27 6.87
C SER A 63 -19.98 -7.90 6.77
N GLY A 64 -18.85 -7.75 7.47
CA GLY A 64 -18.01 -6.55 7.40
C GLY A 64 -17.33 -6.41 6.04
N ALA A 65 -16.69 -7.47 5.54
CA ALA A 65 -16.04 -7.50 4.23
C ALA A 65 -17.06 -7.25 3.10
N ARG A 66 -18.20 -7.98 3.14
CA ARG A 66 -19.28 -7.84 2.15
C ARG A 66 -19.85 -6.41 2.06
N LYS A 67 -19.94 -5.70 3.19
CA LYS A 67 -20.36 -4.28 3.20
C LYS A 67 -19.36 -3.36 2.50
N VAL A 68 -18.08 -3.73 2.49
CA VAL A 68 -16.99 -2.95 1.89
C VAL A 68 -16.92 -3.20 0.39
N HIS A 69 -16.56 -4.42 -0.03
CA HIS A 69 -16.30 -4.75 -1.45
C HIS A 69 -17.59 -5.07 -2.24
N LYS A 70 -18.69 -5.45 -1.58
CA LYS A 70 -20.01 -5.77 -2.17
C LYS A 70 -20.01 -6.95 -3.17
N ILE A 71 -18.94 -7.73 -3.22
CA ILE A 71 -18.88 -8.94 -4.04
C ILE A 71 -19.87 -9.94 -3.48
N THR A 72 -20.72 -10.49 -4.36
CA THR A 72 -21.77 -11.46 -4.01
C THR A 72 -21.30 -12.89 -4.16
N ASP A 73 -22.04 -13.84 -3.59
CA ASP A 73 -21.71 -15.26 -3.76
C ASP A 73 -21.92 -15.71 -5.20
N GLU A 74 -22.89 -15.12 -5.90
CA GLU A 74 -23.18 -15.38 -7.31
C GLU A 74 -22.04 -14.91 -8.22
N GLU A 75 -21.38 -13.78 -7.92
CA GLU A 75 -20.20 -13.33 -8.66
C GLU A 75 -19.01 -14.29 -8.50
N LEU A 76 -18.90 -14.99 -7.37
CA LEU A 76 -17.83 -15.93 -7.07
C LEU A 76 -18.12 -17.34 -7.63
N GLU A 77 -19.33 -17.60 -8.12
CA GLU A 77 -19.70 -18.89 -8.68
C GLU A 77 -18.82 -19.24 -9.89
N GLY A 78 -18.09 -20.35 -9.83
CA GLY A 78 -17.18 -20.76 -10.89
C GLY A 78 -15.84 -20.00 -10.94
N ALA A 79 -15.57 -19.11 -9.97
CA ALA A 79 -14.25 -18.46 -9.87
C ALA A 79 -13.14 -19.50 -9.68
N PRO A 80 -11.95 -19.31 -10.31
CA PRO A 80 -10.84 -20.24 -10.18
C PRO A 80 -10.25 -20.22 -8.75
N PRO A 81 -9.63 -21.34 -8.32
CA PRO A 81 -8.86 -21.36 -7.08
C PRO A 81 -7.77 -20.28 -7.07
N PHE A 82 -7.49 -19.69 -5.90
CA PHE A 82 -6.46 -18.65 -5.74
C PHE A 82 -5.09 -19.07 -6.34
N ALA A 83 -4.69 -20.33 -6.17
CA ALA A 83 -3.41 -20.82 -6.69
C ALA A 83 -3.30 -20.70 -8.22
N GLU A 84 -4.40 -20.87 -8.94
CA GLU A 84 -4.49 -20.73 -10.40
C GLU A 84 -4.63 -19.24 -10.78
N ALA A 85 -5.61 -18.55 -10.20
CA ALA A 85 -5.93 -17.15 -10.46
C ALA A 85 -4.71 -16.22 -10.29
N SER A 86 -3.90 -16.47 -9.27
CA SER A 86 -2.78 -15.61 -8.87
C SER A 86 -1.54 -15.70 -9.76
N VAL A 87 -1.39 -16.75 -10.60
CA VAL A 87 -0.17 -17.02 -11.38
C VAL A 87 0.23 -15.84 -12.26
N ARG A 88 -0.72 -15.27 -13.00
CA ARG A 88 -0.47 -14.17 -13.94
C ARG A 88 -0.05 -12.84 -13.30
N PHE A 89 -0.20 -12.73 -11.98
CA PHE A 89 0.16 -11.52 -11.23
C PHE A 89 1.59 -11.56 -10.67
N ARG A 90 2.28 -12.71 -10.74
CA ARG A 90 3.55 -12.93 -10.03
C ARG A 90 4.79 -12.42 -10.75
N ASN A 91 4.69 -12.10 -12.04
CA ASN A 91 5.84 -11.79 -12.90
C ASN A 91 6.36 -10.36 -12.74
N ALA A 92 6.38 -9.81 -11.54
CA ALA A 92 6.96 -8.51 -11.24
C ALA A 92 8.13 -8.63 -10.25
N ARG A 93 9.14 -7.76 -10.40
CA ARG A 93 10.25 -7.63 -9.44
C ARG A 93 9.86 -6.76 -8.26
N THR A 94 9.03 -5.75 -8.52
CA THR A 94 8.56 -4.78 -7.53
C THR A 94 7.04 -4.68 -7.58
N PHE A 95 6.44 -4.82 -6.41
CA PHE A 95 5.01 -4.64 -6.16
C PHE A 95 4.77 -3.37 -5.35
N ALA A 96 3.62 -2.75 -5.51
CA ALA A 96 3.16 -1.68 -4.64
C ALA A 96 1.70 -1.90 -4.24
N ALA A 97 1.38 -1.62 -2.98
CA ALA A 97 0.02 -1.66 -2.48
C ALA A 97 -0.20 -0.59 -1.42
N HIS A 98 -1.46 -0.20 -1.21
CA HIS A 98 -1.79 0.72 -0.12
C HIS A 98 -1.97 -0.07 1.18
N ARG A 99 -1.03 0.09 2.16
CA ARG A 99 -0.84 -0.82 3.33
C ARG A 99 -0.32 -2.21 2.93
N ALA A 100 0.70 -2.23 2.10
CA ALA A 100 1.27 -3.41 1.44
C ALA A 100 1.49 -4.65 2.34
N SER A 101 1.59 -4.51 3.66
CA SER A 101 1.68 -5.66 4.57
C SER A 101 0.43 -6.55 4.51
N PHE A 102 -0.73 -5.97 4.21
CA PHE A 102 -1.99 -6.71 4.07
C PHE A 102 -1.94 -7.61 2.83
N ASP A 103 -1.70 -7.04 1.65
CA ASP A 103 -1.67 -7.77 0.38
C ASP A 103 -0.50 -8.74 0.31
N ARG A 104 0.71 -8.29 0.71
CA ARG A 104 1.91 -9.11 0.74
C ARG A 104 1.74 -10.39 1.56
N SER A 105 1.09 -10.30 2.71
CA SER A 105 0.89 -11.45 3.60
C SER A 105 -0.04 -12.51 3.01
N ARG A 106 -0.98 -12.11 2.16
CA ARG A 106 -1.96 -12.98 1.50
C ARG A 106 -1.46 -13.53 0.18
N LEU A 107 -0.89 -12.66 -0.65
CA LEU A 107 -0.39 -13.03 -1.97
C LEU A 107 0.92 -13.82 -1.90
N GLN A 108 1.79 -13.54 -0.92
CA GLN A 108 3.11 -14.18 -0.72
C GLN A 108 3.96 -14.21 -2.00
N PHE A 109 3.81 -13.21 -2.87
CA PHE A 109 4.60 -13.13 -4.10
C PHE A 109 6.05 -12.77 -3.77
N PRO A 110 7.02 -13.43 -4.41
CA PRO A 110 8.42 -13.07 -4.28
C PRO A 110 8.68 -11.71 -4.90
N GLY A 111 9.58 -10.93 -4.32
CA GLY A 111 9.95 -9.62 -4.83
C GLY A 111 9.92 -8.52 -3.76
N THR A 112 10.20 -7.31 -4.22
CA THR A 112 10.20 -6.11 -3.40
C THR A 112 8.78 -5.54 -3.28
N TRP A 113 8.42 -5.04 -2.09
CA TRP A 113 7.11 -4.45 -1.85
C TRP A 113 7.22 -3.00 -1.37
N LEU A 114 6.57 -2.10 -2.10
CA LEU A 114 6.42 -0.70 -1.74
C LEU A 114 5.07 -0.48 -1.03
N CYS A 115 5.09 0.23 0.08
CA CYS A 115 3.89 0.60 0.82
C CYS A 115 3.52 2.06 0.57
N THR A 116 2.57 2.32 -0.32
CA THR A 116 2.18 3.69 -0.68
C THR A 116 1.60 4.46 0.52
N TRP A 117 1.02 3.77 1.51
CA TRP A 117 0.62 4.39 2.76
C TRP A 117 1.82 4.97 3.53
N LYS A 118 2.91 4.21 3.71
CA LYS A 118 4.12 4.68 4.40
C LYS A 118 4.85 5.77 3.60
N LEU A 119 4.91 5.63 2.29
CA LEU A 119 5.48 6.63 1.39
C LEU A 119 4.67 7.93 1.41
N SER A 120 3.34 7.86 1.47
CA SER A 120 2.49 9.05 1.58
C SER A 120 2.72 9.84 2.86
N LEU A 121 3.08 9.17 3.97
CA LEU A 121 3.48 9.84 5.22
C LEU A 121 4.77 10.67 5.05
N ARG A 122 5.60 10.35 4.07
CA ARG A 122 6.80 11.12 3.70
C ARG A 122 6.48 12.24 2.73
N ALA A 123 5.69 11.94 1.68
CA ALA A 123 5.39 12.87 0.60
C ALA A 123 4.37 13.95 1.02
N PHE A 124 3.39 13.62 1.84
CA PHE A 124 2.22 14.49 2.14
C PHE A 124 2.04 14.69 3.65
N ARG A 125 3.08 15.23 4.30
CA ARG A 125 3.12 15.41 5.77
C ARG A 125 2.01 16.28 6.35
N ASP A 126 1.45 17.17 5.54
CA ASP A 126 0.38 18.08 5.97
C ASP A 126 -1.00 17.41 5.95
N GLN A 127 -1.13 16.26 5.31
CA GLN A 127 -2.37 15.52 5.29
C GLN A 127 -2.69 14.91 6.67
N ARG A 128 -3.94 15.09 7.11
CA ARG A 128 -4.40 14.55 8.40
C ARG A 128 -4.68 13.05 8.39
N ALA A 129 -5.04 12.53 7.22
CA ALA A 129 -5.36 11.12 7.03
C ALA A 129 -4.75 10.60 5.72
N HIS A 130 -4.24 9.38 5.77
CA HIS A 130 -3.49 8.73 4.69
C HIS A 130 -4.19 7.45 4.18
N GLY A 131 -5.50 7.31 4.36
CA GLY A 131 -6.29 6.25 3.71
C GLY A 131 -6.41 6.53 2.20
N LEU A 132 -6.42 5.48 1.36
CA LEU A 132 -6.40 5.58 -0.09
C LEU A 132 -7.46 6.54 -0.62
N GLN A 133 -8.73 6.25 -0.36
CA GLN A 133 -9.85 7.07 -0.86
C GLN A 133 -9.82 8.51 -0.31
N THR A 134 -9.27 8.72 0.90
CA THR A 134 -9.09 10.06 1.46
C THR A 134 -8.02 10.85 0.72
N LEU A 135 -6.88 10.22 0.39
CA LEU A 135 -5.81 10.87 -0.38
C LEU A 135 -6.23 11.13 -1.81
N VAL A 136 -6.87 10.15 -2.47
CA VAL A 136 -7.43 10.31 -3.82
C VAL A 136 -8.31 11.56 -3.88
N LYS A 137 -9.27 11.68 -2.96
CA LYS A 137 -10.17 12.85 -2.89
C LYS A 137 -9.44 14.16 -2.57
N ARG A 138 -8.52 14.16 -1.60
CA ARG A 138 -7.85 15.39 -1.13
C ARG A 138 -6.79 15.92 -2.08
N LEU A 139 -6.14 15.02 -2.81
CA LEU A 139 -5.14 15.36 -3.82
C LEU A 139 -5.76 15.48 -5.23
N GLU A 140 -7.10 15.35 -5.33
CA GLU A 140 -7.85 15.44 -6.56
C GLU A 140 -7.30 14.49 -7.64
N LEU A 141 -6.95 13.27 -7.24
CA LEU A 141 -6.43 12.25 -8.14
C LEU A 141 -7.58 11.62 -8.92
N GLU A 142 -7.42 11.49 -10.23
CA GLU A 142 -8.41 10.91 -11.12
C GLU A 142 -7.92 9.56 -11.66
N PRO A 143 -8.35 8.41 -11.10
CA PRO A 143 -7.99 7.11 -11.63
C PRO A 143 -8.54 6.93 -13.04
N LYS A 144 -7.65 6.63 -13.98
CA LYS A 144 -8.01 6.45 -15.41
C LYS A 144 -8.42 5.01 -15.64
N MET A 145 -9.72 4.81 -15.86
CA MET A 145 -10.24 3.50 -16.23
C MET A 145 -9.85 3.11 -17.66
N PRO A 146 -9.39 1.87 -17.90
CA PRO A 146 -9.15 1.36 -19.24
C PRO A 146 -10.42 1.37 -20.08
N GLU A 147 -10.26 1.55 -21.40
CA GLU A 147 -11.39 1.44 -22.34
C GLU A 147 -12.06 0.06 -22.23
N GLY A 148 -13.37 0.04 -22.19
CA GLY A 148 -14.18 -1.18 -22.07
C GLY A 148 -14.40 -1.68 -20.64
N MET A 149 -13.70 -1.12 -19.63
CA MET A 149 -13.85 -1.52 -18.20
C MET A 149 -14.67 -0.53 -17.36
N GLN A 150 -15.31 0.45 -17.98
CA GLN A 150 -16.02 1.56 -17.31
C GLN A 150 -17.23 1.13 -16.44
N GLY A 151 -17.69 -0.12 -16.53
CA GLY A 151 -18.81 -0.64 -15.74
C GLY A 151 -18.44 -1.15 -14.34
N ALA A 152 -17.14 -1.36 -14.05
CA ALA A 152 -16.64 -1.91 -12.78
C ALA A 152 -16.14 -0.83 -11.80
N VAL A 153 -16.49 0.44 -12.01
CA VAL A 153 -15.94 1.59 -11.27
C VAL A 153 -16.62 1.74 -9.93
N GLN A 154 -16.17 0.98 -8.96
CA GLN A 154 -16.64 1.14 -7.60
C GLN A 154 -15.46 1.05 -6.64
N ALA A 155 -15.36 2.02 -5.72
CA ALA A 155 -14.42 1.94 -4.60
C ALA A 155 -14.61 0.60 -3.85
N HIS A 156 -13.51 0.02 -3.44
CA HIS A 156 -13.46 -1.33 -2.86
C HIS A 156 -13.76 -2.46 -3.86
N ARG A 157 -13.32 -2.30 -5.09
CA ARG A 157 -13.05 -3.36 -6.05
C ARG A 157 -11.56 -3.31 -6.35
N ALA A 158 -10.92 -4.47 -6.36
CA ALA A 158 -9.46 -4.55 -6.36
C ALA A 158 -8.79 -3.79 -7.53
N LEU A 159 -9.33 -3.87 -8.75
CA LEU A 159 -8.78 -3.13 -9.89
C LEU A 159 -8.96 -1.62 -9.74
N TYR A 160 -10.11 -1.16 -9.24
CA TYR A 160 -10.33 0.26 -9.02
C TYR A 160 -9.38 0.84 -7.95
N ASP A 161 -9.18 0.12 -6.84
CA ASP A 161 -8.28 0.55 -5.78
C ASP A 161 -6.81 0.46 -6.21
N ALA A 162 -6.45 -0.51 -7.10
CA ALA A 162 -5.15 -0.53 -7.75
C ALA A 162 -4.93 0.70 -8.66
N LEU A 163 -5.93 1.12 -9.45
CA LEU A 163 -5.86 2.33 -10.27
C LEU A 163 -5.73 3.61 -9.42
N CYS A 164 -6.50 3.70 -8.33
CA CYS A 164 -6.34 4.77 -7.33
C CYS A 164 -4.92 4.79 -6.76
N THR A 165 -4.37 3.62 -6.48
CA THR A 165 -3.02 3.47 -5.93
C THR A 165 -1.93 3.82 -6.96
N VAL A 166 -2.16 3.59 -8.28
CA VAL A 166 -1.29 4.08 -9.36
C VAL A 166 -1.20 5.60 -9.32
N GLU A 167 -2.34 6.31 -9.31
CA GLU A 167 -2.33 7.77 -9.29
C GLU A 167 -1.69 8.31 -7.99
N LEU A 168 -1.94 7.65 -6.87
CA LEU A 168 -1.28 8.00 -5.61
C LEU A 168 0.25 7.76 -5.68
N LEU A 169 0.70 6.65 -6.28
CA LEU A 169 2.13 6.36 -6.45
C LEU A 169 2.80 7.38 -7.38
N ARG A 170 2.14 7.82 -8.46
CA ARG A 170 2.59 8.93 -9.31
C ARG A 170 2.80 10.21 -8.50
N ALA A 171 1.79 10.62 -7.74
CA ALA A 171 1.86 11.80 -6.90
C ALA A 171 2.98 11.71 -5.84
N ILE A 172 3.16 10.55 -5.22
CA ILE A 172 4.27 10.27 -4.29
C ILE A 172 5.62 10.38 -5.00
N THR A 173 5.75 9.73 -6.17
CA THR A 173 6.99 9.72 -6.96
C THR A 173 7.37 11.13 -7.42
N ALA A 174 6.41 11.93 -7.86
CA ALA A 174 6.64 13.34 -8.23
C ALA A 174 7.25 14.17 -7.08
N VAL A 175 6.93 13.85 -5.82
CA VAL A 175 7.47 14.54 -4.63
C VAL A 175 8.83 13.98 -4.20
N LEU A 176 8.99 12.65 -4.22
CA LEU A 176 10.15 11.98 -3.59
C LEU A 176 11.29 11.68 -4.57
N LEU A 177 11.00 11.34 -5.84
CA LEU A 177 12.02 11.00 -6.83
C LEU A 177 13.03 12.14 -7.09
N PRO A 178 12.64 13.43 -7.15
CA PRO A 178 13.61 14.53 -7.32
C PRO A 178 14.67 14.65 -6.22
N ARG A 179 14.57 13.87 -5.14
CA ARG A 179 15.52 13.82 -4.01
C ARG A 179 16.43 12.59 -4.03
N CYS A 180 16.33 11.83 -5.10
CA CYS A 180 17.07 10.60 -5.32
C CYS A 180 17.95 10.71 -6.56
N ASP A 181 18.98 9.87 -6.63
CA ASP A 181 19.86 9.76 -7.79
C ASP A 181 19.24 8.87 -8.88
N GLY A 182 18.00 9.17 -9.27
CA GLY A 182 17.24 8.43 -10.27
C GLY A 182 16.29 7.36 -9.69
N VAL A 183 15.64 6.63 -10.61
CA VAL A 183 14.59 5.66 -10.26
C VAL A 183 15.12 4.50 -9.42
N GLU A 184 16.33 4.02 -9.68
CA GLU A 184 16.91 2.90 -8.92
C GLU A 184 17.16 3.27 -7.46
N ASP A 185 17.76 4.45 -7.20
CA ASP A 185 17.96 4.96 -5.83
C ASP A 185 16.61 5.23 -5.14
N TYR A 186 15.63 5.78 -5.86
CA TYR A 186 14.27 5.94 -5.36
C TYR A 186 13.65 4.60 -4.91
N LEU A 187 13.70 3.57 -5.75
CA LEU A 187 13.16 2.25 -5.43
C LEU A 187 13.88 1.62 -4.22
N ALA A 188 15.19 1.77 -4.11
CA ALA A 188 15.96 1.29 -2.97
C ALA A 188 15.53 1.98 -1.66
N ARG A 189 15.41 3.31 -1.65
CA ARG A 189 14.97 4.09 -0.48
C ARG A 189 13.49 3.85 -0.14
N ALA A 190 12.62 3.80 -1.16
CA ALA A 190 11.20 3.50 -0.98
C ALA A 190 10.98 2.10 -0.38
N THR A 191 11.83 1.14 -0.75
CA THR A 191 11.85 -0.20 -0.17
C THR A 191 12.22 -0.18 1.32
N LYS A 192 13.25 0.58 1.70
CA LYS A 192 13.62 0.73 3.12
C LYS A 192 12.46 1.33 3.92
N VAL A 193 11.88 2.45 3.46
CA VAL A 193 10.70 3.07 4.09
C VAL A 193 9.54 2.08 4.21
N SER A 194 9.33 1.24 3.21
CA SER A 194 8.23 0.26 3.21
C SER A 194 8.44 -0.88 4.23
N ASN A 195 9.69 -1.20 4.55
CA ASN A 195 10.06 -2.21 5.55
C ASN A 195 10.16 -1.65 6.99
N GLU A 196 10.32 -0.33 7.16
CA GLU A 196 10.28 0.34 8.45
C GLU A 196 8.84 0.45 8.99
N PRO A 197 8.62 0.75 10.29
CA PRO A 197 7.34 1.23 10.78
C PRO A 197 6.93 2.55 10.11
N GLY A 198 5.64 2.86 10.10
CA GLY A 198 5.14 4.12 9.56
C GLY A 198 5.61 5.33 10.37
N LEU A 199 6.16 6.36 9.73
CA LEU A 199 6.52 7.61 10.43
C LEU A 199 5.29 8.52 10.49
N LEU A 200 4.55 8.42 11.57
CA LEU A 200 3.35 9.21 11.79
C LEU A 200 3.67 10.70 11.89
N VAL A 201 2.84 11.53 11.31
CA VAL A 201 2.91 12.98 11.45
C VAL A 201 2.13 13.45 12.68
N ARG A 202 1.09 12.71 13.05
CA ARG A 202 0.18 12.97 14.17
C ARG A 202 -0.10 11.69 14.93
N LEU A 203 -0.33 11.77 16.22
CA LEU A 203 -0.82 10.64 16.99
C LEU A 203 -2.26 10.29 16.58
N ARG A 204 -2.58 8.99 16.59
CA ARG A 204 -3.90 8.47 16.22
C ARG A 204 -4.78 8.12 17.41
N PHE A 205 -4.23 8.19 18.62
CA PHE A 205 -4.88 7.77 19.86
C PHE A 205 -4.37 8.59 21.07
N GLY A 206 -4.97 8.30 22.22
CA GLY A 206 -4.58 8.89 23.51
C GLY A 206 -4.97 10.35 23.64
N ARG A 207 -4.47 10.99 24.71
CA ARG A 207 -4.78 12.40 25.06
C ARG A 207 -4.26 13.42 24.04
N HIS A 208 -3.27 13.03 23.23
CA HIS A 208 -2.71 13.86 22.16
C HIS A 208 -3.14 13.38 20.76
N LYS A 209 -4.31 12.73 20.66
CA LYS A 209 -4.88 12.33 19.38
C LYS A 209 -5.01 13.55 18.44
N ASP A 210 -4.63 13.37 17.18
CA ASP A 210 -4.62 14.37 16.10
C ASP A 210 -3.65 15.55 16.32
N VAL A 211 -2.86 15.57 17.41
CA VAL A 211 -1.80 16.56 17.64
C VAL A 211 -0.58 16.17 16.78
N PRO A 212 0.05 17.14 16.06
CA PRO A 212 1.33 16.90 15.38
C PRO A 212 2.40 16.42 16.36
N LEU A 213 3.18 15.40 15.98
CA LEU A 213 4.23 14.86 16.87
C LEU A 213 5.23 15.92 17.33
N ARG A 214 5.53 16.91 16.49
CA ARG A 214 6.39 18.05 16.84
C ARG A 214 5.86 18.90 18.00
N GLU A 215 4.56 18.85 18.29
CA GLU A 215 3.87 19.62 19.33
C GLU A 215 3.54 18.77 20.57
N VAL A 216 3.73 17.43 20.49
CA VAL A 216 3.53 16.52 21.62
C VAL A 216 4.67 16.71 22.64
N PRO A 217 4.40 16.82 23.95
CA PRO A 217 5.44 16.92 24.97
C PRO A 217 6.44 15.77 24.95
N SER A 218 7.72 16.04 25.27
CA SER A 218 8.77 15.02 25.19
C SER A 218 8.57 13.90 26.20
N ASP A 219 8.10 14.20 27.41
CA ASP A 219 7.76 13.20 28.44
C ASP A 219 6.69 12.20 27.95
N TYR A 220 5.72 12.67 27.18
CA TYR A 220 4.72 11.80 26.59
C TYR A 220 5.30 10.92 25.45
N LEU A 221 6.19 11.46 24.64
CA LEU A 221 6.89 10.67 23.60
C LEU A 221 7.80 9.61 24.24
N GLU A 222 8.50 9.93 25.32
CA GLU A 222 9.31 8.98 26.10
C GLU A 222 8.44 7.88 26.72
N TRP A 223 7.28 8.26 27.27
CA TRP A 223 6.30 7.28 27.78
C TRP A 223 5.83 6.31 26.68
N LEU A 224 5.49 6.82 25.48
CA LEU A 224 5.09 5.96 24.35
C LEU A 224 6.14 4.90 24.03
N MET A 225 7.43 5.22 24.16
CA MET A 225 8.51 4.29 23.87
C MET A 225 8.70 3.22 24.96
N CYS A 226 8.21 3.48 26.17
CA CYS A 226 8.33 2.56 27.31
C CYS A 226 7.15 1.59 27.46
N GLU A 227 6.01 1.85 26.78
CA GLU A 227 4.81 1.03 26.90
C GLU A 227 4.91 -0.26 26.09
N PRO A 228 4.84 -1.46 26.71
CA PRO A 228 5.11 -2.74 26.06
C PRO A 228 4.18 -3.08 24.88
N GLU A 229 2.91 -2.68 24.99
CA GLU A 229 1.84 -2.97 24.00
C GLU A 229 1.62 -1.82 23.02
N MET A 230 2.56 -0.85 22.97
CA MET A 230 2.40 0.34 22.14
C MET A 230 2.49 0.01 20.64
N ASP A 231 1.68 0.70 19.86
CA ASP A 231 1.72 0.65 18.39
C ASP A 231 3.12 0.95 17.85
N ARG A 232 3.66 0.06 17.03
CA ARG A 232 5.04 0.15 16.50
C ARG A 232 5.29 1.43 15.70
N ASP A 233 4.28 1.91 14.96
CA ASP A 233 4.39 3.15 14.19
C ASP A 233 4.48 4.36 15.14
N ALA A 234 3.77 4.32 16.26
CA ALA A 234 3.81 5.37 17.28
C ALA A 234 5.17 5.42 17.99
N VAL A 235 5.70 4.26 18.41
CA VAL A 235 7.04 4.15 19.06
C VAL A 235 8.13 4.67 18.11
N PHE A 236 8.16 4.19 16.88
CA PHE A 236 9.13 4.61 15.86
C PHE A 236 9.07 6.12 15.60
N SER A 237 7.85 6.67 15.55
CA SER A 237 7.64 8.09 15.29
C SER A 237 8.01 8.96 16.49
N ALA A 238 7.77 8.48 17.72
CA ALA A 238 8.20 9.15 18.96
C ALA A 238 9.73 9.21 19.05
N GLU A 239 10.41 8.08 18.80
CA GLU A 239 11.87 8.02 18.73
C GLU A 239 12.43 8.99 17.70
N HIS A 240 11.87 8.98 16.48
CA HIS A 240 12.28 9.87 15.40
C HIS A 240 12.20 11.34 15.82
N GLU A 241 11.09 11.74 16.41
CA GLU A 241 10.87 13.13 16.87
C GLU A 241 11.81 13.52 18.02
N LEU A 242 12.04 12.64 19.00
CA LEU A 242 12.99 12.89 20.08
C LEU A 242 14.44 13.01 19.57
N ARG A 243 14.85 12.16 18.63
CA ARG A 243 16.16 12.28 17.95
C ARG A 243 16.31 13.64 17.26
N ARG A 244 15.28 14.06 16.51
CA ARG A 244 15.26 15.37 15.85
C ARG A 244 15.41 16.53 16.84
N ARG A 245 14.69 16.50 17.99
CA ARG A 245 14.79 17.54 19.06
C ARG A 245 16.19 17.59 19.67
N ASN A 246 16.84 16.44 19.79
CA ASN A 246 18.19 16.31 20.36
C ASN A 246 19.32 16.52 19.34
N GLY A 247 19.00 16.91 18.10
CA GLY A 247 20.00 17.12 17.03
C GLY A 247 20.71 15.84 16.58
N LEU A 248 20.13 14.66 16.85
CA LEU A 248 20.66 13.38 16.43
C LEU A 248 20.28 13.04 15.00
N PRO A 249 21.08 12.21 14.29
CA PRO A 249 20.74 11.74 12.96
C PRO A 249 19.37 11.07 12.92
N ALA A 250 18.70 11.21 11.79
CA ALA A 250 17.43 10.57 11.57
C ALA A 250 17.54 9.04 11.61
N ASN A 251 16.46 8.37 12.03
CA ASN A 251 16.35 6.90 12.05
C ASN A 251 15.56 6.35 10.84
N SER A 252 15.35 7.15 9.81
CA SER A 252 14.58 6.75 8.63
C SER A 252 15.07 7.44 7.36
N GLU A 253 14.78 6.82 6.21
CA GLU A 253 15.08 7.29 4.86
C GLU A 253 13.99 8.23 4.30
N LEU A 254 14.27 8.87 3.16
CA LEU A 254 13.35 9.77 2.43
C LEU A 254 12.71 10.83 3.36
N GLN A 255 13.55 11.53 4.10
CA GLN A 255 13.07 12.66 4.89
C GLN A 255 12.89 13.90 4.03
N LEU A 256 11.82 14.63 4.30
CA LEU A 256 11.55 15.95 3.73
C LEU A 256 12.24 17.04 4.51
#